data_b168c5e8d8e0d02afe7a888153d5796b
#
_entry.id   b168c5e8d8e0d02afe7a888153d5796b
#
_cell.length_a   1.000
_cell.length_b   1.000
_cell.length_c   1.000
_cell.angle_alpha   90.00
_cell.angle_beta   90.00
_cell.angle_gamma   90.00
#
_symmetry.space_group_name_H-M   'P 1'
#
loop_
_entity.id
_entity.type
_entity.pdbx_description
1 polymer ?
#
loop_
_entity_poly.entity_id
_entity_poly.type
_entity_poly.pdbx_seq_one_letter_code
_entity_poly.pdbx_strand_id
1 'polypeptide(L)'
;VDFYPPESEEGNVEYKLVLGEGDLDKLGGQLKRRLLEGGGEAIYVIGVSNDGRPLGLPDDELFKSLGVLREVAKRVGASLHLLRISEGVRGKVAEVLIRAVGREEPPPTVTIIVLGNVDAGKSTLVGVLTTGKLDDGRGLARAYASRYKHEVLTGRTSAVSMRLLGFVGDSVVNHKLVDPLDEAEVYRRSDKLALLVDVGGHERYVRTVLRGLFSSEPDYAALVVAANSGVQKMTKEHLGVAVALGIPVFVVVTRVDIAPPEVFQRTVEELVRLLKMPGVSKIPYVVKDMGDVVLAARAMSSGRVAPIFYVSNVTGQGVDMLAKFIALLPRRRRWDSGGEPLLYISDIYMVKGVGVVVGGLVER
;
A
#
# COMPACT_ATOMS: atom_id res chain seq x y z
N VAL A 1 13.22 -22.19 1.73
CA VAL A 1 13.01 -21.98 0.29
C VAL A 1 11.58 -21.52 0.10
N ASP A 2 11.41 -20.36 -0.49
CA ASP A 2 10.06 -19.81 -0.73
C ASP A 2 9.37 -20.61 -1.85
N PHE A 3 8.05 -20.67 -1.79
CA PHE A 3 7.26 -21.31 -2.81
C PHE A 3 6.60 -20.23 -3.70
N TYR A 4 6.76 -20.36 -5.01
CA TYR A 4 6.13 -19.48 -5.98
C TYR A 4 5.04 -20.24 -6.74
N PRO A 5 3.86 -19.62 -7.00
CA PRO A 5 2.88 -20.22 -7.89
C PRO A 5 3.46 -20.34 -9.31
N PRO A 6 2.91 -21.23 -10.17
CA PRO A 6 3.26 -21.22 -11.59
C PRO A 6 3.09 -19.83 -12.21
N GLU A 7 3.93 -19.49 -13.18
CA GLU A 7 3.85 -18.22 -13.90
C GLU A 7 2.51 -18.09 -14.63
N SER A 8 1.89 -16.91 -14.52
CA SER A 8 0.72 -16.58 -15.29
C SER A 8 1.13 -15.91 -16.62
N GLU A 9 0.47 -16.25 -17.71
CA GLU A 9 0.64 -15.56 -18.98
C GLU A 9 0.18 -14.10 -18.92
N GLU A 10 -0.80 -13.80 -18.07
CA GLU A 10 -1.33 -12.47 -17.81
C GLU A 10 -0.85 -11.91 -16.48
N GLY A 11 -0.83 -10.59 -16.35
CA GLY A 11 -0.46 -9.87 -15.14
C GLY A 11 0.95 -9.27 -15.23
N ASN A 12 1.42 -8.76 -14.10
CA ASN A 12 2.66 -7.98 -14.03
C ASN A 12 3.86 -8.74 -13.44
N VAL A 13 3.75 -10.04 -13.25
CA VAL A 13 4.83 -10.88 -12.68
C VAL A 13 5.44 -11.73 -13.79
N GLU A 14 6.76 -11.75 -13.88
CA GLU A 14 7.53 -12.53 -14.84
C GLU A 14 8.62 -13.34 -14.12
N TYR A 15 8.73 -14.64 -14.41
CA TYR A 15 9.81 -15.47 -13.91
C TYR A 15 10.88 -15.65 -14.97
N LYS A 16 12.13 -15.58 -14.56
CA LYS A 16 13.28 -15.91 -15.41
C LYS A 16 14.28 -16.74 -14.62
N LEU A 17 14.64 -17.88 -15.15
CA LEU A 17 15.69 -18.67 -14.53
C LEU A 17 17.02 -17.91 -14.64
N VAL A 18 17.39 -17.48 -15.84
CA VAL A 18 18.59 -16.70 -16.12
C VAL A 18 18.30 -15.73 -17.27
N LEU A 19 18.98 -14.59 -17.29
CA LEU A 19 18.92 -13.61 -18.38
C LEU A 19 20.29 -13.47 -19.02
N GLY A 20 20.34 -13.60 -20.36
CA GLY A 20 21.52 -13.40 -21.18
C GLY A 20 21.39 -12.17 -22.09
N GLU A 21 22.52 -11.70 -22.62
CA GLU A 21 22.58 -10.51 -23.49
C GLU A 21 22.01 -10.73 -24.91
N GLY A 22 21.68 -11.98 -25.25
CA GLY A 22 21.40 -12.37 -26.65
C GLY A 22 20.06 -11.90 -27.22
N ASP A 23 19.13 -11.32 -26.41
CA ASP A 23 17.78 -11.02 -26.89
C ASP A 23 17.13 -9.80 -26.17
N LEU A 24 17.88 -8.70 -26.10
CA LEU A 24 17.46 -7.49 -25.36
C LEU A 24 16.15 -6.90 -25.91
N ASP A 25 15.90 -6.98 -27.21
CA ASP A 25 14.69 -6.42 -27.83
C ASP A 25 13.45 -7.24 -27.46
N LYS A 26 13.57 -8.59 -27.44
CA LYS A 26 12.49 -9.45 -27.01
C LYS A 26 12.17 -9.28 -25.52
N LEU A 27 13.20 -9.20 -24.68
CA LEU A 27 13.04 -8.87 -23.25
C LEU A 27 12.41 -7.50 -23.06
N GLY A 28 12.77 -6.50 -23.86
CA GLY A 28 12.15 -5.18 -23.87
C GLY A 28 10.67 -5.21 -24.21
N GLY A 29 10.29 -6.01 -25.21
CA GLY A 29 8.89 -6.23 -25.60
C GLY A 29 8.08 -6.90 -24.48
N GLN A 30 8.64 -7.94 -23.84
CA GLN A 30 8.01 -8.59 -22.68
C GLN A 30 7.84 -7.63 -21.51
N LEU A 31 8.86 -6.85 -21.17
CA LEU A 31 8.81 -5.90 -20.08
C LEU A 31 7.75 -4.82 -20.33
N LYS A 32 7.67 -4.26 -21.55
CA LYS A 32 6.62 -3.30 -21.92
C LYS A 32 5.23 -3.89 -21.71
N ARG A 33 5.00 -5.14 -22.12
CA ARG A 33 3.72 -5.82 -21.91
C ARG A 33 3.40 -5.94 -20.42
N ARG A 34 4.34 -6.42 -19.60
CA ARG A 34 4.15 -6.58 -18.16
C ARG A 34 3.90 -5.24 -17.45
N LEU A 35 4.57 -4.18 -17.88
CA LEU A 35 4.32 -2.83 -17.37
C LEU A 35 2.91 -2.33 -17.72
N LEU A 36 2.43 -2.56 -18.95
CA LEU A 36 1.06 -2.23 -19.35
C LEU A 36 0.03 -3.02 -18.53
N GLU A 37 0.22 -4.34 -18.41
CA GLU A 37 -0.66 -5.20 -17.64
C GLU A 37 -0.66 -4.86 -16.14
N GLY A 38 0.46 -4.35 -15.62
CA GLY A 38 0.61 -3.92 -14.22
C GLY A 38 0.27 -2.44 -13.95
N GLY A 39 -0.19 -1.69 -14.97
CA GLY A 39 -0.49 -0.26 -14.79
C GLY A 39 0.74 0.58 -14.46
N GLY A 40 1.87 0.28 -15.10
CA GLY A 40 3.16 0.96 -14.89
C GLY A 40 4.13 0.22 -13.97
N GLU A 41 3.76 -0.93 -13.41
CA GLU A 41 4.58 -1.72 -12.51
C GLU A 41 4.72 -3.18 -12.99
N ALA A 42 5.94 -3.72 -12.92
CA ALA A 42 6.21 -5.14 -13.17
C ALA A 42 7.13 -5.72 -12.08
N ILE A 43 6.94 -6.99 -11.76
CA ILE A 43 7.79 -7.73 -10.84
C ILE A 43 8.49 -8.85 -11.62
N TYR A 44 9.82 -8.84 -11.60
CA TYR A 44 10.64 -9.91 -12.14
C TYR A 44 11.23 -10.73 -11.02
N VAL A 45 11.13 -12.05 -11.14
CA VAL A 45 11.74 -12.99 -10.20
C VAL A 45 12.80 -13.78 -10.95
N ILE A 46 14.06 -13.54 -10.62
CA ILE A 46 15.23 -14.16 -11.26
C ILE A 46 15.68 -15.36 -10.44
N GLY A 47 15.98 -16.47 -11.08
CA GLY A 47 16.35 -17.73 -10.45
C GLY A 47 15.15 -18.68 -10.22
N VAL A 48 13.99 -18.36 -10.79
CA VAL A 48 12.77 -19.17 -10.70
C VAL A 48 12.38 -19.65 -12.09
N SER A 49 12.02 -20.94 -12.20
CA SER A 49 11.47 -21.52 -13.42
C SER A 49 9.97 -21.21 -13.56
N ASN A 50 9.43 -21.32 -14.78
CA ASN A 50 8.04 -20.95 -15.08
C ASN A 50 7.00 -21.76 -14.27
N ASP A 51 7.37 -22.95 -13.77
CA ASP A 51 6.53 -23.75 -12.88
C ASP A 51 6.58 -23.31 -11.42
N GLY A 52 7.32 -22.22 -11.11
CA GLY A 52 7.41 -21.62 -9.78
C GLY A 52 8.49 -22.24 -8.89
N ARG A 53 9.38 -23.09 -9.42
CA ARG A 53 10.46 -23.67 -8.62
C ARG A 53 11.62 -22.68 -8.45
N PRO A 54 11.99 -22.32 -7.23
CA PRO A 54 13.10 -21.43 -6.94
C PRO A 54 14.43 -22.18 -7.01
N LEU A 55 14.91 -22.42 -8.23
CA LEU A 55 16.17 -23.15 -8.44
C LEU A 55 17.35 -22.34 -7.93
N GLY A 56 17.32 -21.03 -8.09
CA GLY A 56 18.38 -20.12 -7.70
C GLY A 56 19.54 -20.10 -8.69
N LEU A 57 20.35 -19.06 -8.61
CA LEU A 57 21.55 -18.84 -9.42
C LEU A 57 22.78 -18.61 -8.53
N PRO A 58 23.99 -19.02 -8.98
CA PRO A 58 25.23 -18.53 -8.41
C PRO A 58 25.31 -17.00 -8.45
N ASP A 59 26.04 -16.41 -7.54
CA ASP A 59 26.08 -14.94 -7.38
C ASP A 59 26.51 -14.23 -8.68
N ASP A 60 27.48 -14.75 -9.39
CA ASP A 60 27.96 -14.16 -10.65
C ASP A 60 26.91 -14.19 -11.78
N GLU A 61 26.16 -15.27 -11.91
CA GLU A 61 25.06 -15.40 -12.88
C GLU A 61 23.87 -14.51 -12.48
N LEU A 62 23.56 -14.42 -11.19
CA LEU A 62 22.51 -13.54 -10.68
C LEU A 62 22.84 -12.08 -10.97
N PHE A 63 24.08 -11.64 -10.68
CA PHE A 63 24.50 -10.26 -10.95
C PHE A 63 24.50 -9.93 -12.44
N LYS A 64 24.93 -10.87 -13.32
CA LYS A 64 24.83 -10.70 -14.77
C LYS A 64 23.38 -10.56 -15.21
N SER A 65 22.48 -11.43 -14.74
CA SER A 65 21.05 -11.36 -15.06
C SER A 65 20.41 -10.04 -14.62
N LEU A 66 20.74 -9.55 -13.41
CA LEU A 66 20.30 -8.25 -12.92
C LEU A 66 20.85 -7.09 -13.76
N GLY A 67 22.09 -7.20 -14.24
CA GLY A 67 22.71 -6.23 -15.16
C GLY A 67 21.94 -6.14 -16.48
N VAL A 68 21.64 -7.28 -17.09
CA VAL A 68 20.83 -7.37 -18.31
C VAL A 68 19.46 -6.75 -18.11
N LEU A 69 18.78 -7.12 -17.02
CA LEU A 69 17.44 -6.58 -16.72
C LEU A 69 17.47 -5.06 -16.52
N ARG A 70 18.51 -4.54 -15.87
CA ARG A 70 18.70 -3.09 -15.69
C ARG A 70 18.87 -2.36 -17.02
N GLU A 71 19.62 -2.92 -17.93
CA GLU A 71 19.82 -2.34 -19.27
C GLU A 71 18.50 -2.35 -20.07
N VAL A 72 17.75 -3.46 -20.01
CA VAL A 72 16.43 -3.58 -20.64
C VAL A 72 15.45 -2.55 -20.05
N ALA A 73 15.40 -2.43 -18.72
CA ALA A 73 14.55 -1.45 -18.06
C ALA A 73 14.88 -0.02 -18.51
N LYS A 74 16.16 0.34 -18.55
CA LYS A 74 16.61 1.65 -19.03
C LYS A 74 16.17 1.94 -20.47
N ARG A 75 16.27 0.96 -21.39
CA ARG A 75 15.86 1.10 -22.79
C ARG A 75 14.36 1.34 -22.96
N VAL A 76 13.54 0.77 -22.09
CA VAL A 76 12.08 0.97 -22.11
C VAL A 76 11.60 2.17 -21.30
N GLY A 77 12.52 2.96 -20.73
CA GLY A 77 12.17 4.11 -19.89
C GLY A 77 11.62 3.71 -18.52
N ALA A 78 12.20 2.68 -17.89
CA ALA A 78 11.79 2.20 -16.59
C ALA A 78 12.95 2.18 -15.58
N SER A 79 12.64 2.30 -14.30
CA SER A 79 13.55 2.14 -13.18
C SER A 79 13.47 0.73 -12.61
N LEU A 80 14.61 0.23 -12.09
CA LEU A 80 14.72 -1.09 -11.49
C LEU A 80 15.11 -0.97 -10.01
N HIS A 81 14.35 -1.63 -9.15
CA HIS A 81 14.57 -1.66 -7.70
C HIS A 81 14.63 -3.11 -7.21
N LEU A 82 15.76 -3.49 -6.62
CA LEU A 82 15.91 -4.80 -6.00
C LEU A 82 15.12 -4.83 -4.69
N LEU A 83 14.12 -5.69 -4.59
CA LEU A 83 13.27 -5.82 -3.41
C LEU A 83 13.86 -6.77 -2.38
N ARG A 84 14.34 -7.92 -2.84
CA ARG A 84 14.72 -9.05 -1.99
C ARG A 84 15.69 -9.98 -2.72
N ILE A 85 16.61 -10.58 -1.94
CA ILE A 85 17.35 -11.78 -2.33
C ILE A 85 17.02 -12.86 -1.32
N SER A 86 16.71 -14.06 -1.80
CA SER A 86 16.41 -15.23 -0.98
C SER A 86 17.16 -16.46 -1.49
N GLU A 87 17.27 -17.49 -0.63
CA GLU A 87 17.93 -18.75 -1.00
C GLU A 87 17.00 -19.61 -1.86
N GLY A 88 17.50 -20.08 -2.98
CA GLY A 88 16.91 -21.11 -3.83
C GLY A 88 17.52 -22.48 -3.56
N VAL A 89 17.23 -23.48 -4.42
CA VAL A 89 17.73 -24.86 -4.29
C VAL A 89 19.24 -24.95 -4.55
N ARG A 90 19.76 -24.18 -5.52
CA ARG A 90 21.17 -24.24 -5.98
C ARG A 90 21.90 -22.90 -5.92
N GLY A 91 21.27 -21.87 -5.35
CA GLY A 91 21.81 -20.52 -5.29
C GLY A 91 20.75 -19.52 -4.89
N LYS A 92 20.89 -18.28 -5.33
CA LYS A 92 20.04 -17.17 -4.89
C LYS A 92 18.96 -16.84 -5.92
N VAL A 93 17.83 -16.39 -5.40
CA VAL A 93 16.69 -15.84 -6.14
C VAL A 93 16.59 -14.35 -5.85
N ALA A 94 16.41 -13.52 -6.87
CA ALA A 94 16.20 -12.09 -6.71
C ALA A 94 14.78 -11.70 -7.15
N GLU A 95 14.09 -10.94 -6.31
CA GLU A 95 12.82 -10.28 -6.64
C GLU A 95 13.07 -8.80 -6.93
N VAL A 96 12.61 -8.35 -8.09
CA VAL A 96 12.90 -7.03 -8.63
C VAL A 96 11.62 -6.33 -9.03
N LEU A 97 11.44 -5.09 -8.55
CA LEU A 97 10.37 -4.21 -8.99
C LEU A 97 10.89 -3.33 -10.13
N ILE A 98 10.11 -3.24 -11.21
CA ILE A 98 10.37 -2.34 -12.33
C ILE A 98 9.17 -1.41 -12.46
N ARG A 99 9.43 -0.10 -12.53
CA ARG A 99 8.43 0.93 -12.75
C ARG A 99 8.73 1.77 -13.96
N ALA A 100 7.71 2.06 -14.75
CA ALA A 100 7.80 3.02 -15.82
C ALA A 100 8.19 4.40 -15.25
N VAL A 101 9.21 5.04 -15.85
CA VAL A 101 9.67 6.38 -15.50
C VAL A 101 9.41 7.24 -16.74
N GLY A 102 8.23 7.84 -16.80
CA GLY A 102 7.90 8.72 -17.92
C GLY A 102 6.76 9.63 -17.54
N ARG A 103 6.82 10.90 -18.01
CA ARG A 103 5.82 11.93 -17.71
C ARG A 103 4.59 11.88 -18.61
N GLU A 104 4.48 10.90 -19.49
CA GLU A 104 3.32 10.76 -20.40
C GLU A 104 2.09 10.21 -19.68
N GLU A 105 2.30 9.41 -18.60
CA GLU A 105 1.22 8.92 -17.75
C GLU A 105 1.47 9.30 -16.29
N PRO A 106 0.40 9.54 -15.50
CA PRO A 106 0.54 9.82 -14.07
C PRO A 106 1.11 8.60 -13.34
N PRO A 107 1.86 8.78 -12.23
CA PRO A 107 2.37 7.67 -11.44
C PRO A 107 1.23 6.74 -10.99
N PRO A 108 1.44 5.41 -11.01
CA PRO A 108 0.46 4.48 -10.49
C PRO A 108 0.09 4.85 -9.07
N THR A 109 -1.20 5.03 -8.82
CA THR A 109 -1.73 5.47 -7.52
C THR A 109 -2.58 4.37 -6.91
N VAL A 110 -2.35 4.07 -5.63
CA VAL A 110 -3.21 3.21 -4.81
C VAL A 110 -3.94 4.06 -3.79
N THR A 111 -5.22 3.80 -3.59
CA THR A 111 -6.03 4.49 -2.58
C THR A 111 -6.23 3.57 -1.38
N ILE A 112 -5.87 4.04 -0.19
CA ILE A 112 -5.96 3.28 1.05
C ILE A 112 -6.85 4.03 2.03
N ILE A 113 -7.98 3.44 2.40
CA ILE A 113 -8.81 3.99 3.46
C ILE A 113 -8.32 3.50 4.83
N VAL A 114 -8.20 4.44 5.78
CA VAL A 114 -7.72 4.15 7.13
C VAL A 114 -8.90 4.04 8.08
N LEU A 115 -9.21 2.83 8.50
CA LEU A 115 -10.35 2.44 9.32
C LEU A 115 -9.94 2.08 10.75
N GLY A 116 -10.86 2.08 11.67
CA GLY A 116 -10.63 1.67 13.07
C GLY A 116 -11.33 2.59 14.06
N ASN A 117 -11.26 2.23 15.34
CA ASN A 117 -11.94 2.96 16.42
C ASN A 117 -11.33 4.36 16.66
N VAL A 118 -12.06 5.18 17.41
CA VAL A 118 -11.52 6.43 17.98
C VAL A 118 -10.27 6.11 18.81
N ASP A 119 -9.30 7.00 18.77
CA ASP A 119 -8.04 6.88 19.52
C ASP A 119 -7.17 5.64 19.18
N ALA A 120 -7.50 4.91 18.11
CA ALA A 120 -6.65 3.83 17.62
C ALA A 120 -5.33 4.32 16.98
N GLY A 121 -5.13 5.63 16.84
CA GLY A 121 -3.90 6.21 16.27
C GLY A 121 -3.90 6.36 14.76
N LYS A 122 -5.07 6.34 14.09
CA LYS A 122 -5.20 6.49 12.63
C LYS A 122 -4.53 7.75 12.08
N SER A 123 -5.01 8.91 12.50
CA SER A 123 -4.48 10.21 12.03
C SER A 123 -3.03 10.42 12.44
N THR A 124 -2.60 9.89 13.60
CA THR A 124 -1.20 9.90 14.03
C THR A 124 -0.35 9.06 13.08
N LEU A 125 -0.82 7.86 12.72
CA LEU A 125 -0.13 6.99 11.76
C LEU A 125 0.01 7.65 10.39
N VAL A 126 -1.06 8.27 9.88
CA VAL A 126 -1.02 9.03 8.62
C VAL A 126 -0.01 10.17 8.71
N GLY A 127 0.02 10.90 9.82
CA GLY A 127 0.99 11.96 10.06
C GLY A 127 2.44 11.47 10.06
N VAL A 128 2.72 10.36 10.76
CA VAL A 128 4.07 9.74 10.81
C VAL A 128 4.48 9.26 9.42
N LEU A 129 3.62 8.54 8.71
CA LEU A 129 3.92 8.03 7.36
C LEU A 129 4.22 9.16 6.38
N THR A 130 3.44 10.25 6.41
CA THR A 130 3.59 11.33 5.43
C THR A 130 4.70 12.32 5.79
N THR A 131 4.95 12.59 7.07
CA THR A 131 5.96 13.59 7.47
C THR A 131 7.30 12.99 7.85
N GLY A 132 7.36 11.71 8.18
CA GLY A 132 8.55 11.06 8.75
C GLY A 132 8.85 11.48 10.21
N LYS A 133 8.00 12.34 10.80
CA LYS A 133 8.18 12.82 12.17
C LYS A 133 7.41 11.93 13.11
N LEU A 134 8.11 11.36 14.09
CA LEU A 134 7.48 10.53 15.12
C LEU A 134 6.60 11.36 16.04
N ASP A 135 5.63 10.70 16.66
CA ASP A 135 4.74 11.32 17.63
C ASP A 135 5.44 11.49 19.00
N ASP A 136 5.02 12.49 19.74
CA ASP A 136 5.50 12.74 21.12
C ASP A 136 4.68 12.00 22.20
N GLY A 137 3.75 11.13 21.76
CA GLY A 137 2.79 10.47 22.65
C GLY A 137 1.58 11.31 23.00
N ARG A 138 1.54 12.58 22.58
CA ARG A 138 0.45 13.55 22.83
C ARG A 138 -0.32 13.94 21.57
N GLY A 139 0.04 13.37 20.41
CA GLY A 139 -0.63 13.59 19.14
C GLY A 139 -0.03 14.69 18.27
N LEU A 140 1.25 15.00 18.44
CA LEU A 140 1.97 15.97 17.62
C LEU A 140 1.93 15.56 16.13
N ALA A 141 2.19 14.31 15.82
CA ALA A 141 2.16 13.81 14.44
C ALA A 141 0.77 13.93 13.81
N ARG A 142 -0.30 13.74 14.60
CA ARG A 142 -1.67 13.96 14.13
C ARG A 142 -1.94 15.41 13.77
N ALA A 143 -1.36 16.38 14.50
CA ALA A 143 -1.54 17.80 14.20
C ALA A 143 -1.08 18.15 12.77
N TYR A 144 -0.04 17.47 12.25
CA TYR A 144 0.40 17.64 10.87
C TYR A 144 -0.59 17.04 9.84
N ALA A 145 -1.32 15.99 10.22
CA ALA A 145 -2.31 15.35 9.34
C ALA A 145 -3.68 16.06 9.37
N SER A 146 -3.98 16.79 10.44
CA SER A 146 -5.28 17.45 10.64
C SER A 146 -5.46 18.65 9.70
N ARG A 147 -6.66 18.76 9.11
CA ARG A 147 -7.02 19.82 8.18
C ARG A 147 -7.65 21.02 8.89
N TYR A 148 -8.29 20.79 10.05
CA TYR A 148 -9.06 21.80 10.77
C TYR A 148 -8.53 22.02 12.18
N LYS A 149 -8.52 23.30 12.64
CA LYS A 149 -8.05 23.67 13.98
C LYS A 149 -8.79 22.95 15.11
N HIS A 150 -10.10 22.71 14.96
CA HIS A 150 -10.88 22.00 15.97
C HIS A 150 -10.49 20.51 16.10
N GLU A 151 -10.04 19.86 15.03
CA GLU A 151 -9.54 18.49 15.07
C GLU A 151 -8.22 18.40 15.84
N VAL A 152 -7.36 19.41 15.70
CA VAL A 152 -6.13 19.54 16.50
C VAL A 152 -6.46 19.67 17.99
N LEU A 153 -7.44 20.54 18.32
CA LEU A 153 -7.84 20.80 19.70
C LEU A 153 -8.58 19.62 20.36
N THR A 154 -9.51 19.00 19.63
CA THR A 154 -10.35 17.91 20.18
C THR A 154 -9.70 16.55 20.07
N GLY A 155 -8.73 16.42 19.19
CA GLY A 155 -8.11 15.15 18.89
C GLY A 155 -8.98 14.16 18.14
N ARG A 156 -10.06 14.60 17.48
CA ARG A 156 -11.00 13.75 16.77
C ARG A 156 -11.13 14.19 15.32
N THR A 157 -11.01 13.24 14.40
CA THR A 157 -11.24 13.47 12.98
C THR A 157 -12.73 13.54 12.73
N SER A 158 -13.21 14.69 12.24
CA SER A 158 -14.63 14.95 11.99
C SER A 158 -14.99 14.88 10.51
N ALA A 159 -14.02 15.06 9.63
CA ALA A 159 -14.16 15.05 8.19
C ALA A 159 -13.23 14.02 7.55
N VAL A 160 -13.48 13.67 6.29
CA VAL A 160 -12.54 12.88 5.50
C VAL A 160 -11.31 13.75 5.21
N SER A 161 -10.13 13.26 5.59
CA SER A 161 -8.85 13.88 5.28
C SER A 161 -8.08 13.00 4.32
N MET A 162 -7.57 13.58 3.26
CA MET A 162 -6.75 12.88 2.26
C MET A 162 -5.31 13.40 2.32
N ARG A 163 -4.34 12.49 2.28
CA ARG A 163 -2.91 12.80 2.27
C ARG A 163 -2.20 11.96 1.24
N LEU A 164 -1.31 12.61 0.51
CA LEU A 164 -0.52 11.96 -0.53
C LEU A 164 0.82 11.49 0.03
N LEU A 165 1.11 10.21 -0.17
CA LEU A 165 2.38 9.57 0.17
C LEU A 165 3.03 9.13 -1.13
N GLY A 166 4.23 9.65 -1.42
CA GLY A 166 4.94 9.38 -2.66
C GLY A 166 6.16 8.47 -2.45
N PHE A 167 6.48 7.71 -3.48
CA PHE A 167 7.59 6.77 -3.46
C PHE A 167 8.47 6.89 -4.70
N VAL A 168 9.75 6.60 -4.52
CA VAL A 168 10.69 6.20 -5.58
C VAL A 168 11.23 4.83 -5.19
N GLY A 169 10.91 3.81 -5.99
CA GLY A 169 11.10 2.43 -5.57
C GLY A 169 10.27 2.11 -4.33
N ASP A 170 10.92 1.70 -3.25
CA ASP A 170 10.31 1.46 -1.95
C ASP A 170 10.59 2.58 -0.91
N SER A 171 11.27 3.65 -1.33
CA SER A 171 11.65 4.78 -0.47
C SER A 171 10.62 5.90 -0.51
N VAL A 172 10.24 6.43 0.66
CA VAL A 172 9.30 7.55 0.78
C VAL A 172 9.94 8.86 0.31
N VAL A 173 9.29 9.55 -0.62
CA VAL A 173 9.72 10.85 -1.17
C VAL A 173 9.45 11.98 -0.19
N ASN A 174 8.29 11.99 0.46
CA ASN A 174 7.86 13.05 1.37
C ASN A 174 8.91 13.44 2.40
N HIS A 175 9.58 12.44 2.99
CA HIS A 175 10.57 12.66 4.06
C HIS A 175 11.83 13.42 3.60
N LYS A 176 12.04 13.53 2.28
CA LYS A 176 13.19 14.22 1.67
C LYS A 176 12.84 15.63 1.18
N LEU A 177 11.58 16.04 1.33
CA LEU A 177 11.11 17.37 0.93
C LEU A 177 11.28 18.37 2.07
N VAL A 178 11.42 19.64 1.72
CA VAL A 178 11.41 20.76 2.68
C VAL A 178 10.04 20.84 3.37
N ASP A 179 8.97 20.72 2.58
CA ASP A 179 7.61 20.53 3.08
C ASP A 179 7.11 19.12 2.68
N PRO A 180 7.06 18.18 3.63
CA PRO A 180 6.57 16.82 3.36
C PRO A 180 5.11 16.74 2.88
N LEU A 181 4.33 17.82 3.07
CA LEU A 181 2.92 17.89 2.71
C LEU A 181 2.65 18.69 1.42
N ASP A 182 3.70 19.13 0.72
CA ASP A 182 3.58 19.70 -0.62
C ASP A 182 3.25 18.60 -1.63
N GLU A 183 1.95 18.40 -1.84
CA GLU A 183 1.43 17.34 -2.72
C GLU A 183 1.90 17.50 -4.17
N ALA A 184 2.16 18.74 -4.64
CA ALA A 184 2.66 18.98 -5.99
C ALA A 184 4.11 18.51 -6.13
N GLU A 185 4.97 18.75 -5.13
CA GLU A 185 6.34 18.25 -5.11
C GLU A 185 6.38 16.72 -4.92
N VAL A 186 5.52 16.17 -4.04
CA VAL A 186 5.38 14.73 -3.87
C VAL A 186 5.02 14.08 -5.20
N TYR A 187 3.99 14.60 -5.91
CA TYR A 187 3.57 14.09 -7.22
C TYR A 187 4.71 14.13 -8.24
N ARG A 188 5.40 15.27 -8.36
CA ARG A 188 6.46 15.46 -9.36
C ARG A 188 7.66 14.56 -9.19
N ARG A 189 7.98 14.19 -7.94
CA ARG A 189 9.19 13.42 -7.61
C ARG A 189 8.96 11.93 -7.41
N SER A 190 7.71 11.48 -7.46
CA SER A 190 7.36 10.09 -7.18
C SER A 190 7.21 9.28 -8.46
N ASP A 191 7.60 8.01 -8.40
CA ASP A 191 7.29 6.99 -9.41
C ASP A 191 6.05 6.15 -9.03
N LYS A 192 5.56 6.30 -7.79
CA LYS A 192 4.31 5.74 -7.28
C LYS A 192 3.71 6.62 -6.19
N LEU A 193 2.38 6.60 -6.09
CA LEU A 193 1.63 7.34 -5.10
C LEU A 193 0.71 6.43 -4.29
N ALA A 194 0.53 6.76 -3.02
CA ALA A 194 -0.55 6.23 -2.19
C ALA A 194 -1.38 7.38 -1.65
N LEU A 195 -2.68 7.37 -1.91
CA LEU A 195 -3.63 8.30 -1.34
C LEU A 195 -4.17 7.70 -0.05
N LEU A 196 -3.79 8.26 1.08
CA LEU A 196 -4.26 7.85 2.40
C LEU A 196 -5.53 8.64 2.75
N VAL A 197 -6.65 7.93 2.89
CA VAL A 197 -7.96 8.50 3.21
C VAL A 197 -8.25 8.23 4.69
N ASP A 198 -8.02 9.23 5.54
CA ASP A 198 -8.27 9.16 6.98
C ASP A 198 -9.73 9.54 7.27
N VAL A 199 -10.44 8.65 7.91
CA VAL A 199 -11.87 8.83 8.26
C VAL A 199 -12.08 8.76 9.77
N GLY A 200 -13.11 9.46 10.24
CA GLY A 200 -13.48 9.48 11.66
C GLY A 200 -13.80 8.09 12.20
N GLY A 201 -13.28 7.76 13.38
CA GLY A 201 -13.51 6.47 14.06
C GLY A 201 -14.70 6.43 15.01
N HIS A 202 -15.48 7.52 15.12
CA HIS A 202 -16.58 7.63 16.06
C HIS A 202 -17.91 7.19 15.42
N GLU A 203 -18.78 6.52 16.17
CA GLU A 203 -20.11 6.06 15.70
C GLU A 203 -20.93 7.16 15.00
N ARG A 204 -20.84 8.40 15.47
CA ARG A 204 -21.51 9.55 14.85
C ARG A 204 -21.07 9.81 13.41
N TYR A 205 -19.89 9.33 13.02
CA TYR A 205 -19.29 9.57 11.70
C TYR A 205 -19.38 8.37 10.76
N VAL A 206 -20.22 7.36 11.04
CA VAL A 206 -20.43 6.21 10.16
C VAL A 206 -20.79 6.64 8.73
N ARG A 207 -21.63 7.67 8.60
CA ARG A 207 -21.96 8.27 7.28
C ARG A 207 -20.72 8.85 6.59
N THR A 208 -19.79 9.45 7.35
CA THR A 208 -18.53 9.99 6.83
C THR A 208 -17.60 8.86 6.36
N VAL A 209 -17.58 7.73 7.09
CA VAL A 209 -16.83 6.52 6.68
C VAL A 209 -17.39 5.97 5.37
N LEU A 210 -18.72 5.80 5.28
CA LEU A 210 -19.38 5.33 4.05
C LEU A 210 -19.12 6.32 2.89
N ARG A 211 -19.22 7.63 3.14
CA ARG A 211 -18.89 8.63 2.13
C ARG A 211 -17.44 8.48 1.65
N GLY A 212 -16.47 8.34 2.57
CA GLY A 212 -15.07 8.11 2.22
C GLY A 212 -14.87 6.85 1.39
N LEU A 213 -15.56 5.76 1.73
CA LEU A 213 -15.52 4.51 0.97
C LEU A 213 -16.10 4.66 -0.44
N PHE A 214 -17.23 5.33 -0.60
CA PHE A 214 -17.87 5.49 -1.90
C PHE A 214 -17.23 6.57 -2.77
N SER A 215 -16.71 7.65 -2.18
CA SER A 215 -16.12 8.77 -2.93
C SER A 215 -14.66 8.54 -3.32
N SER A 216 -13.92 7.70 -2.60
CA SER A 216 -12.51 7.41 -2.89
C SER A 216 -12.27 6.08 -3.59
N GLU A 217 -13.28 5.21 -3.61
CA GLU A 217 -13.18 3.86 -4.18
C GLU A 217 -11.84 3.16 -3.84
N PRO A 218 -11.56 2.89 -2.56
CA PRO A 218 -10.23 2.49 -2.12
C PRO A 218 -9.84 1.12 -2.68
N ASP A 219 -8.57 1.00 -3.04
CA ASP A 219 -7.97 -0.28 -3.43
C ASP A 219 -7.83 -1.20 -2.21
N TYR A 220 -7.51 -0.63 -1.05
CA TYR A 220 -7.23 -1.34 0.18
C TYR A 220 -7.78 -0.63 1.41
N ALA A 221 -7.99 -1.38 2.48
CA ALA A 221 -8.35 -0.84 3.78
C ALA A 221 -7.27 -1.18 4.82
N ALA A 222 -6.75 -0.15 5.49
CA ALA A 222 -5.89 -0.27 6.65
C ALA A 222 -6.75 -0.27 7.91
N LEU A 223 -6.93 -1.41 8.56
CA LEU A 223 -7.65 -1.53 9.83
C LEU A 223 -6.70 -1.29 11.00
N VAL A 224 -6.84 -0.13 11.64
CA VAL A 224 -5.97 0.30 12.72
C VAL A 224 -6.58 -0.07 14.08
N VAL A 225 -5.80 -0.77 14.90
CA VAL A 225 -6.21 -1.25 16.23
C VAL A 225 -5.14 -0.88 17.24
N ALA A 226 -5.52 -0.24 18.35
CA ALA A 226 -4.57 0.06 19.41
C ALA A 226 -4.31 -1.19 20.29
N ALA A 227 -3.06 -1.58 20.42
CA ALA A 227 -2.64 -2.77 21.18
C ALA A 227 -3.11 -2.75 22.63
N ASN A 228 -3.12 -1.57 23.24
CA ASN A 228 -3.51 -1.38 24.65
C ASN A 228 -5.03 -1.31 24.89
N SER A 229 -5.85 -1.19 23.83
CA SER A 229 -7.30 -1.04 23.93
C SER A 229 -8.08 -2.23 23.36
N GLY A 230 -7.41 -3.08 22.57
CA GLY A 230 -8.00 -4.26 21.96
C GLY A 230 -8.97 -3.98 20.81
N VAL A 231 -9.67 -5.02 20.40
CA VAL A 231 -10.67 -4.96 19.33
C VAL A 231 -11.97 -4.34 19.86
N GLN A 232 -12.31 -3.17 19.33
CA GLN A 232 -13.49 -2.42 19.74
C GLN A 232 -14.68 -2.66 18.77
N LYS A 233 -15.88 -2.23 19.18
CA LYS A 233 -17.10 -2.35 18.37
C LYS A 233 -16.91 -1.77 16.96
N MET A 234 -16.41 -0.52 16.86
CA MET A 234 -16.19 0.14 15.57
C MET A 234 -15.16 -0.57 14.69
N THR A 235 -14.18 -1.24 15.29
CA THR A 235 -13.23 -2.07 14.54
C THR A 235 -13.95 -3.19 13.79
N LYS A 236 -14.90 -3.87 14.46
CA LYS A 236 -15.70 -4.96 13.87
C LYS A 236 -16.64 -4.45 12.78
N GLU A 237 -17.29 -3.31 13.02
CA GLU A 237 -18.20 -2.67 12.04
C GLU A 237 -17.42 -2.22 10.78
N HIS A 238 -16.29 -1.54 10.95
CA HIS A 238 -15.46 -1.11 9.83
C HIS A 238 -14.90 -2.29 9.02
N LEU A 239 -14.46 -3.35 9.69
CA LEU A 239 -14.04 -4.58 9.02
C LEU A 239 -15.18 -5.20 8.22
N GLY A 240 -16.37 -5.29 8.83
CA GLY A 240 -17.57 -5.82 8.18
C GLY A 240 -17.92 -5.05 6.90
N VAL A 241 -17.87 -3.72 6.94
CA VAL A 241 -18.12 -2.87 5.76
C VAL A 241 -17.06 -3.09 4.68
N ALA A 242 -15.77 -3.10 5.04
CA ALA A 242 -14.69 -3.34 4.07
C ALA A 242 -14.82 -4.72 3.39
N VAL A 243 -15.14 -5.76 4.17
CA VAL A 243 -15.35 -7.12 3.65
C VAL A 243 -16.59 -7.19 2.74
N ALA A 244 -17.72 -6.57 3.14
CA ALA A 244 -18.94 -6.52 2.35
C ALA A 244 -18.75 -5.83 0.99
N LEU A 245 -17.87 -4.83 0.93
CA LEU A 245 -17.51 -4.13 -0.31
C LEU A 245 -16.38 -4.82 -1.09
N GLY A 246 -15.89 -5.98 -0.64
CA GLY A 246 -14.82 -6.71 -1.30
C GLY A 246 -13.46 -6.02 -1.29
N ILE A 247 -13.23 -5.08 -0.35
CA ILE A 247 -11.97 -4.36 -0.19
C ILE A 247 -10.99 -5.21 0.60
N PRO A 248 -9.80 -5.56 0.04
CA PRO A 248 -8.78 -6.27 0.80
C PRO A 248 -8.29 -5.46 1.99
N VAL A 249 -8.15 -6.14 3.14
CA VAL A 249 -7.82 -5.52 4.42
C VAL A 249 -6.44 -5.97 4.86
N PHE A 250 -5.65 -5.02 5.35
CA PHE A 250 -4.48 -5.29 6.19
C PHE A 250 -4.65 -4.61 7.55
N VAL A 251 -4.01 -5.13 8.57
CA VAL A 251 -4.17 -4.68 9.96
C VAL A 251 -2.91 -3.98 10.44
N VAL A 252 -3.08 -2.85 11.10
CA VAL A 252 -1.99 -2.12 11.75
C VAL A 252 -2.30 -2.04 13.25
N VAL A 253 -1.55 -2.81 14.04
CA VAL A 253 -1.63 -2.79 15.50
C VAL A 253 -0.68 -1.71 16.00
N THR A 254 -1.25 -0.61 16.48
CA THR A 254 -0.51 0.55 16.98
C THR A 254 -0.24 0.48 18.49
N ARG A 255 0.59 1.40 19.02
CA ARG A 255 0.88 1.52 20.46
C ARG A 255 1.50 0.26 21.07
N VAL A 256 2.30 -0.45 20.29
CA VAL A 256 2.97 -1.67 20.76
C VAL A 256 4.02 -1.40 21.83
N ASP A 257 4.51 -0.17 21.88
CA ASP A 257 5.52 0.33 22.84
C ASP A 257 4.96 0.51 24.25
N ILE A 258 3.66 0.76 24.42
CA ILE A 258 3.02 1.02 25.73
C ILE A 258 2.04 -0.06 26.17
N ALA A 259 1.71 -1.00 25.29
CA ALA A 259 0.76 -2.07 25.62
C ALA A 259 1.42 -3.10 26.56
N PRO A 260 0.79 -3.44 27.70
CA PRO A 260 1.24 -4.56 28.51
C PRO A 260 1.27 -5.85 27.69
N PRO A 261 2.29 -6.73 27.86
CA PRO A 261 2.46 -7.93 27.03
C PRO A 261 1.20 -8.84 26.97
N GLU A 262 0.52 -9.00 28.08
CA GLU A 262 -0.71 -9.81 28.14
C GLU A 262 -1.87 -9.17 27.37
N VAL A 263 -1.99 -7.84 27.43
CA VAL A 263 -3.02 -7.10 26.68
C VAL A 263 -2.73 -7.14 25.20
N PHE A 264 -1.46 -6.95 24.81
CA PHE A 264 -1.01 -7.09 23.44
C PHE A 264 -1.33 -8.48 22.88
N GLN A 265 -0.92 -9.54 23.57
CA GLN A 265 -1.17 -10.91 23.14
C GLN A 265 -2.66 -11.19 22.96
N ARG A 266 -3.49 -10.82 23.96
CA ARG A 266 -4.94 -10.98 23.88
C ARG A 266 -5.54 -10.21 22.69
N THR A 267 -5.06 -9.00 22.42
CA THR A 267 -5.51 -8.19 21.27
C THR A 267 -5.20 -8.88 19.94
N VAL A 268 -3.99 -9.43 19.81
CA VAL A 268 -3.59 -10.17 18.59
C VAL A 268 -4.42 -11.44 18.42
N GLU A 269 -4.64 -12.20 19.49
CA GLU A 269 -5.48 -13.41 19.44
C GLU A 269 -6.93 -13.11 19.05
N GLU A 270 -7.50 -12.01 19.57
CA GLU A 270 -8.84 -11.57 19.22
C GLU A 270 -8.92 -11.14 17.75
N LEU A 271 -7.93 -10.41 17.25
CA LEU A 271 -7.81 -10.03 15.84
C LEU A 271 -7.73 -11.27 14.92
N VAL A 272 -6.89 -12.23 15.27
CA VAL A 272 -6.75 -13.47 14.49
C VAL A 272 -8.07 -14.24 14.45
N ARG A 273 -8.78 -14.33 15.56
CA ARG A 273 -10.12 -14.94 15.60
C ARG A 273 -11.12 -14.19 14.74
N LEU A 274 -11.15 -12.86 14.85
CA LEU A 274 -12.05 -12.01 14.06
C LEU A 274 -11.81 -12.17 12.54
N LEU A 275 -10.56 -12.18 12.10
CA LEU A 275 -10.20 -12.36 10.70
C LEU A 275 -10.58 -13.74 10.14
N LYS A 276 -10.54 -14.78 10.99
CA LYS A 276 -10.91 -16.16 10.63
C LYS A 276 -12.41 -16.46 10.73
N MET A 277 -13.22 -15.55 11.28
CA MET A 277 -14.66 -15.76 11.43
C MET A 277 -15.35 -16.06 10.09
N PRO A 278 -16.37 -16.92 10.06
CA PRO A 278 -17.24 -17.07 8.91
C PRO A 278 -17.79 -15.71 8.46
N GLY A 279 -17.76 -15.44 7.16
CA GLY A 279 -18.15 -14.15 6.59
C GLY A 279 -16.99 -13.15 6.44
N VAL A 280 -15.93 -13.22 7.26
CA VAL A 280 -14.67 -12.48 7.06
C VAL A 280 -13.69 -13.33 6.27
N SER A 281 -13.43 -14.55 6.70
CA SER A 281 -12.68 -15.61 6.00
C SER A 281 -11.33 -15.17 5.46
N LYS A 282 -10.55 -14.44 6.25
CA LYS A 282 -9.19 -14.00 5.91
C LYS A 282 -8.14 -14.90 6.58
N ILE A 283 -6.99 -14.99 5.94
CA ILE A 283 -5.81 -15.67 6.46
C ILE A 283 -4.91 -14.62 7.12
N PRO A 284 -4.83 -14.58 8.46
CA PRO A 284 -3.94 -13.64 9.15
C PRO A 284 -2.48 -13.99 8.86
N TYR A 285 -1.67 -12.98 8.54
CA TYR A 285 -0.24 -13.11 8.27
C TYR A 285 0.55 -12.02 9.00
N VAL A 286 1.24 -12.40 10.08
CA VAL A 286 2.07 -11.46 10.85
C VAL A 286 3.35 -11.16 10.09
N VAL A 287 3.58 -9.90 9.77
CA VAL A 287 4.79 -9.41 9.10
C VAL A 287 5.87 -9.17 10.15
N LYS A 288 6.96 -9.92 10.06
CA LYS A 288 8.04 -9.91 11.06
C LYS A 288 9.30 -9.20 10.57
N ASP A 289 9.56 -9.27 9.28
CA ASP A 289 10.76 -8.72 8.66
C ASP A 289 10.49 -8.15 7.25
N MET A 290 11.52 -7.56 6.64
CA MET A 290 11.42 -6.97 5.30
C MET A 290 11.16 -8.00 4.18
N GLY A 291 11.50 -9.26 4.38
CA GLY A 291 11.19 -10.36 3.45
C GLY A 291 9.69 -10.66 3.46
N ASP A 292 9.09 -10.74 4.66
CA ASP A 292 7.66 -10.90 4.85
C ASP A 292 6.85 -9.77 4.18
N VAL A 293 7.38 -8.53 4.17
CA VAL A 293 6.74 -7.38 3.53
C VAL A 293 6.47 -7.63 2.05
N VAL A 294 7.46 -8.17 1.32
CA VAL A 294 7.32 -8.43 -0.12
C VAL A 294 6.29 -9.53 -0.37
N LEU A 295 6.31 -10.60 0.43
CA LEU A 295 5.33 -11.68 0.36
C LEU A 295 3.91 -11.21 0.68
N ALA A 296 3.77 -10.40 1.74
CA ALA A 296 2.50 -9.81 2.16
C ALA A 296 1.91 -8.91 1.06
N ALA A 297 2.70 -8.03 0.47
CA ALA A 297 2.24 -7.13 -0.60
C ALA A 297 1.73 -7.91 -1.81
N ARG A 298 2.43 -8.95 -2.24
CA ARG A 298 2.01 -9.83 -3.32
C ARG A 298 0.72 -10.59 -3.00
N ALA A 299 0.61 -11.10 -1.77
CA ALA A 299 -0.55 -11.87 -1.32
C ALA A 299 -1.83 -11.02 -1.23
N MET A 300 -1.73 -9.69 -1.11
CA MET A 300 -2.87 -8.77 -1.05
C MET A 300 -3.75 -8.81 -2.31
N SER A 301 -3.19 -9.11 -3.46
CA SER A 301 -3.95 -9.21 -4.72
C SER A 301 -5.05 -10.28 -4.67
N SER A 302 -4.85 -11.35 -3.91
CA SER A 302 -5.84 -12.41 -3.71
C SER A 302 -7.06 -11.98 -2.89
N GLY A 303 -6.92 -10.92 -2.09
CA GLY A 303 -7.93 -10.48 -1.12
C GLY A 303 -8.18 -11.46 0.03
N ARG A 304 -7.50 -12.60 0.07
CA ARG A 304 -7.67 -13.65 1.10
C ARG A 304 -6.75 -13.47 2.29
N VAL A 305 -5.55 -12.97 2.08
CA VAL A 305 -4.56 -12.75 3.14
C VAL A 305 -4.79 -11.39 3.79
N ALA A 306 -4.71 -11.33 5.10
CA ALA A 306 -4.73 -10.10 5.88
C ALA A 306 -3.39 -9.95 6.62
N PRO A 307 -2.43 -9.20 6.06
CA PRO A 307 -1.18 -8.89 6.74
C PRO A 307 -1.42 -8.10 8.03
N ILE A 308 -0.64 -8.39 9.06
CA ILE A 308 -0.69 -7.73 10.36
C ILE A 308 0.67 -7.11 10.65
N PHE A 309 0.70 -5.79 10.83
CA PHE A 309 1.87 -5.00 11.18
C PHE A 309 1.80 -4.55 12.64
N TYR A 310 2.91 -4.63 13.35
CA TYR A 310 3.06 -4.10 14.70
C TYR A 310 3.83 -2.78 14.63
N VAL A 311 3.20 -1.68 15.06
CA VAL A 311 3.71 -0.32 14.82
C VAL A 311 3.68 0.50 16.11
N SER A 312 4.73 1.29 16.33
CA SER A 312 4.71 2.38 17.29
C SER A 312 4.94 3.71 16.55
N ASN A 313 4.00 4.61 16.66
CA ASN A 313 4.12 5.97 16.14
C ASN A 313 5.11 6.84 16.93
N VAL A 314 5.47 6.42 18.14
CA VAL A 314 6.39 7.13 19.03
C VAL A 314 7.83 6.68 18.85
N THR A 315 8.06 5.35 18.77
CA THR A 315 9.40 4.80 18.62
C THR A 315 9.83 4.61 17.17
N GLY A 316 8.87 4.61 16.24
CA GLY A 316 9.11 4.30 14.82
C GLY A 316 9.12 2.79 14.50
N GLN A 317 8.96 1.92 15.52
CA GLN A 317 8.93 0.48 15.30
C GLN A 317 7.89 0.09 14.25
N GLY A 318 8.30 -0.68 13.24
CA GLY A 318 7.44 -1.22 12.19
C GLY A 318 6.95 -0.21 11.13
N VAL A 319 7.24 1.08 11.30
CA VAL A 319 6.81 2.14 10.36
C VAL A 319 7.47 1.94 9.00
N ASP A 320 8.75 1.60 8.95
CA ASP A 320 9.49 1.38 7.70
C ASP A 320 8.96 0.17 6.93
N MET A 321 8.65 -0.94 7.64
CA MET A 321 8.02 -2.12 7.03
C MET A 321 6.66 -1.79 6.45
N LEU A 322 5.85 -1.00 7.16
CA LEU A 322 4.53 -0.59 6.69
C LEU A 322 4.64 0.36 5.49
N ALA A 323 5.56 1.32 5.50
CA ALA A 323 5.80 2.22 4.38
C ALA A 323 6.24 1.45 3.13
N LYS A 324 7.19 0.52 3.26
CA LYS A 324 7.63 -0.37 2.18
C LYS A 324 6.47 -1.24 1.66
N PHE A 325 5.66 -1.80 2.54
CA PHE A 325 4.47 -2.56 2.15
C PHE A 325 3.54 -1.72 1.28
N ILE A 326 3.22 -0.49 1.69
CA ILE A 326 2.37 0.43 0.93
C ILE A 326 2.99 0.74 -0.44
N ALA A 327 4.30 0.96 -0.50
CA ALA A 327 5.03 1.18 -1.76
C ALA A 327 4.89 0.01 -2.75
N LEU A 328 4.77 -1.21 -2.23
CA LEU A 328 4.71 -2.44 -3.03
C LEU A 328 3.28 -2.91 -3.34
N LEU A 329 2.25 -2.31 -2.75
CA LEU A 329 0.87 -2.69 -3.02
C LEU A 329 0.53 -2.49 -4.50
N PRO A 330 0.04 -3.53 -5.21
CA PRO A 330 -0.34 -3.39 -6.61
C PRO A 330 -1.61 -2.56 -6.73
N ARG A 331 -1.72 -1.77 -7.80
CA ARG A 331 -2.96 -1.09 -8.17
C ARG A 331 -4.01 -2.14 -8.53
N ARG A 332 -5.17 -2.07 -7.91
CA ARG A 332 -6.26 -3.02 -8.18
C ARG A 332 -7.18 -2.58 -9.30
N ARG A 333 -7.37 -1.28 -9.44
CA ARG A 333 -8.30 -0.71 -10.43
C ARG A 333 -7.52 -0.17 -11.62
N ARG A 334 -8.05 -0.43 -12.80
CA ARG A 334 -7.58 0.16 -14.05
C ARG A 334 -8.62 1.18 -14.49
N TRP A 335 -8.16 2.41 -14.67
CA TRP A 335 -8.99 3.46 -15.25
C TRP A 335 -8.93 3.35 -16.77
N ASP A 336 -10.08 3.39 -17.43
CA ASP A 336 -10.16 3.41 -18.89
C ASP A 336 -10.13 4.85 -19.36
N SER A 337 -8.92 5.39 -19.62
CA SER A 337 -8.75 6.75 -20.13
C SER A 337 -9.26 6.97 -21.55
N GLY A 338 -9.59 5.91 -22.29
CA GLY A 338 -10.12 5.97 -23.65
C GLY A 338 -11.65 5.88 -23.75
N GLY A 339 -12.34 5.66 -22.62
CA GLY A 339 -13.80 5.57 -22.56
C GLY A 339 -14.51 6.92 -22.53
N GLU A 340 -15.85 6.88 -22.56
CA GLU A 340 -16.66 8.09 -22.37
C GLU A 340 -16.47 8.65 -20.95
N PRO A 341 -16.45 9.99 -20.76
CA PRO A 341 -16.29 10.60 -19.44
C PRO A 341 -17.35 10.11 -18.45
N LEU A 342 -16.93 9.56 -17.31
CA LEU A 342 -17.79 9.08 -16.25
C LEU A 342 -17.37 9.68 -14.91
N LEU A 343 -18.30 10.37 -14.25
CA LEU A 343 -18.13 10.98 -12.95
C LEU A 343 -19.13 10.40 -11.95
N TYR A 344 -18.64 9.75 -10.89
CA TYR A 344 -19.46 9.39 -9.74
C TYR A 344 -19.60 10.59 -8.80
N ILE A 345 -20.81 11.15 -8.73
CA ILE A 345 -21.09 12.34 -7.90
C ILE A 345 -21.27 11.92 -6.44
N SER A 346 -20.40 12.42 -5.56
CA SER A 346 -20.51 12.24 -4.11
C SER A 346 -21.16 13.44 -3.40
N ASP A 347 -21.00 14.64 -3.96
CA ASP A 347 -21.46 15.88 -3.36
C ASP A 347 -22.00 16.83 -4.42
N ILE A 348 -23.04 17.58 -4.02
CA ILE A 348 -23.64 18.65 -4.85
C ILE A 348 -23.70 19.92 -4.01
N TYR A 349 -23.15 20.99 -4.54
CA TYR A 349 -23.12 22.30 -3.90
C TYR A 349 -23.81 23.35 -4.78
N MET A 350 -24.51 24.27 -4.14
CA MET A 350 -25.00 25.48 -4.79
C MET A 350 -24.07 26.63 -4.43
N VAL A 351 -23.28 27.10 -5.39
CA VAL A 351 -22.32 28.18 -5.16
C VAL A 351 -22.83 29.46 -5.79
N LYS A 352 -22.99 30.51 -4.96
CA LYS A 352 -23.49 31.81 -5.43
C LYS A 352 -22.57 32.40 -6.52
N GLY A 353 -23.13 32.73 -7.65
CA GLY A 353 -22.41 33.29 -8.80
C GLY A 353 -21.75 32.26 -9.72
N VAL A 354 -21.74 30.97 -9.35
CA VAL A 354 -21.21 29.87 -10.14
C VAL A 354 -22.32 28.92 -10.59
N GLY A 355 -23.31 28.68 -9.72
CA GLY A 355 -24.38 27.71 -9.96
C GLY A 355 -24.16 26.40 -9.22
N VAL A 356 -24.60 25.30 -9.84
CA VAL A 356 -24.41 23.94 -9.32
C VAL A 356 -22.96 23.47 -9.52
N VAL A 357 -22.32 23.11 -8.43
CA VAL A 357 -20.97 22.51 -8.43
C VAL A 357 -21.10 21.09 -7.91
N VAL A 358 -20.54 20.12 -8.60
CA VAL A 358 -20.51 18.72 -8.20
C VAL A 358 -19.09 18.32 -7.79
N GLY A 359 -18.99 17.55 -6.71
CA GLY A 359 -17.77 16.88 -6.29
C GLY A 359 -17.91 15.39 -6.48
N GLY A 360 -16.83 14.71 -6.82
CA GLY A 360 -16.90 13.27 -7.03
C GLY A 360 -15.63 12.66 -7.58
N LEU A 361 -15.72 11.41 -7.99
CA LEU A 361 -14.64 10.62 -8.56
C LEU A 361 -14.80 10.53 -10.09
N VAL A 362 -13.79 10.95 -10.81
CA VAL A 362 -13.73 10.78 -12.27
C VAL A 362 -13.12 9.41 -12.55
N GLU A 363 -13.86 8.57 -13.28
CA GLU A 363 -13.38 7.24 -13.68
C GLU A 363 -12.73 7.27 -15.07
N ARG A 364 -13.26 8.11 -15.99
CA ARG A 364 -12.84 8.19 -17.39
C ARG A 364 -12.86 9.63 -17.88
#